data_372a458932ae48d2ef74eb80e3ad8f66
#
_entry.id   372a458932ae48d2ef74eb80e3ad8f66
#
_cell.length_a   1.000
_cell.length_b   1.000
_cell.length_c   1.000
_cell.angle_alpha   90.00
_cell.angle_beta   90.00
_cell.angle_gamma   90.00
#
_symmetry.space_group_name_H-M   'P 1'
#
loop_
_entity.id
_entity.type
_entity.pdbx_description
1 polymer ?
#
loop_
_entity_poly.entity_id
_entity_poly.type
_entity_poly.pdbx_seq_one_letter_code
_entity_poly.pdbx_strand_id
1 'polypeptide(L)'
;MIMPTWLDRPLSVAGRILVRTENGVKSILVHPDRALACIPNLCIHFDHEVNKGKNYNPQVDLQPIFGAAGTTLRQVLAEEAGVRAEDILDSDLMLCTCEQAVRVGLKGEYFMSGRIDDLECAYTTLWGFLQGRGEEEGRGDVWVMFDNEEVGSSSRQGAQGTLMADVLARIEEKLGVTREQSIRACTNSLLLSADNGHATHPNHPEKSDPAHPVTLGGGVLLKSTPARPTPPAA
;
A
#
# COMPACT_ATOMS: atom_id res chain seq x y z
N MET A 1 -10.62 -2.70 -1.75
CA MET A 1 -10.56 -3.55 -0.52
C MET A 1 -11.52 -4.73 -0.70
N ILE A 2 -11.07 -5.93 -0.43
CA ILE A 2 -11.92 -7.15 -0.43
C ILE A 2 -12.46 -7.33 1.00
N MET A 3 -13.72 -6.92 1.24
CA MET A 3 -14.31 -6.84 2.58
C MET A 3 -14.30 -8.16 3.37
N PRO A 4 -14.67 -9.32 2.78
CA PRO A 4 -14.70 -10.58 3.54
C PRO A 4 -13.33 -11.02 4.09
N THR A 5 -12.23 -10.54 3.52
CA THR A 5 -10.89 -10.89 4.01
C THR A 5 -10.49 -10.20 5.30
N TRP A 6 -11.29 -9.26 5.79
CA TRP A 6 -11.06 -8.54 7.06
C TRP A 6 -11.80 -9.14 8.25
N LEU A 7 -12.77 -10.03 7.99
CA LEU A 7 -13.59 -10.64 9.01
C LEU A 7 -12.84 -11.76 9.76
N ASP A 8 -13.17 -11.92 11.03
CA ASP A 8 -12.68 -12.99 11.93
C ASP A 8 -11.16 -13.06 12.08
N ARG A 9 -10.48 -11.94 11.86
CA ARG A 9 -9.01 -11.84 11.96
C ARG A 9 -8.59 -11.03 13.17
N PRO A 10 -7.42 -11.35 13.75
CA PRO A 10 -6.78 -10.46 14.73
C PRO A 10 -6.27 -9.19 14.02
N LEU A 11 -6.77 -8.05 14.48
CA LEU A 11 -6.44 -6.73 13.92
C LEU A 11 -5.79 -5.85 14.99
N SER A 12 -4.92 -4.97 14.53
CA SER A 12 -4.38 -3.85 15.27
C SER A 12 -4.75 -2.54 14.57
N VAL A 13 -4.16 -1.45 15.04
CA VAL A 13 -4.24 -0.14 14.40
C VAL A 13 -2.85 0.36 14.09
N ALA A 14 -2.73 1.13 13.00
CA ALA A 14 -1.52 1.85 12.66
C ALA A 14 -1.87 3.24 12.14
N GLY A 15 -1.02 4.21 12.39
CA GLY A 15 -1.23 5.57 11.91
C GLY A 15 -0.50 6.60 12.76
N ARG A 16 -1.11 7.76 12.93
CA ARG A 16 -0.54 8.85 13.71
C ARG A 16 -1.54 9.40 14.71
N ILE A 17 -1.00 9.90 15.80
CA ILE A 17 -1.73 10.72 16.78
C ILE A 17 -1.11 12.13 16.83
N LEU A 18 -1.94 13.11 17.09
CA LEU A 18 -1.53 14.48 17.34
C LEU A 18 -1.55 14.73 18.85
N VAL A 19 -0.42 15.08 19.40
CA VAL A 19 -0.23 15.23 20.86
C VAL A 19 0.13 16.65 21.21
N ARG A 20 -0.53 17.18 22.24
CA ARG A 20 -0.21 18.49 22.84
C ARG A 20 1.14 18.39 23.57
N THR A 21 2.01 19.36 23.33
CA THR A 21 3.28 19.53 24.02
C THR A 21 3.43 20.98 24.50
N GLU A 22 4.41 21.24 25.32
CA GLU A 22 4.75 22.60 25.74
C GLU A 22 5.09 23.54 24.56
N ASN A 23 5.61 22.98 23.47
CA ASN A 23 6.03 23.71 22.27
C ASN A 23 5.00 23.64 21.12
N GLY A 24 3.74 23.27 21.40
CA GLY A 24 2.68 23.16 20.41
C GLY A 24 2.20 21.73 20.19
N VAL A 25 1.92 21.36 18.94
CA VAL A 25 1.39 20.03 18.58
C VAL A 25 2.49 19.18 17.91
N LYS A 26 2.64 17.95 18.37
CA LYS A 26 3.55 16.97 17.79
C LYS A 26 2.77 15.82 17.18
N SER A 27 3.18 15.37 15.99
CA SER A 27 2.69 14.13 15.38
C SER A 27 3.58 12.96 15.81
N ILE A 28 2.98 11.86 16.27
CA ILE A 28 3.65 10.63 16.68
C ILE A 28 3.02 9.47 15.91
N LEU A 29 3.86 8.64 15.29
CA LEU A 29 3.41 7.39 14.66
C LEU A 29 3.20 6.34 15.74
N VAL A 30 2.12 5.56 15.60
CA VAL A 30 1.72 4.50 16.53
C VAL A 30 1.38 3.24 15.74
N HIS A 31 1.83 2.11 16.26
CA HIS A 31 1.50 0.78 15.75
C HIS A 31 1.70 -0.26 16.86
N PRO A 32 0.70 -0.45 17.75
CA PRO A 32 0.78 -1.48 18.78
C PRO A 32 0.98 -2.87 18.16
N ASP A 33 2.09 -3.55 18.54
CA ASP A 33 2.45 -4.88 18.02
C ASP A 33 1.67 -5.99 18.77
N ARG A 34 0.36 -5.86 18.77
CA ARG A 34 -0.57 -6.86 19.35
C ARG A 34 -1.96 -6.73 18.74
N ALA A 35 -2.72 -7.80 18.79
CA ALA A 35 -4.12 -7.78 18.40
C ALA A 35 -4.94 -6.94 19.38
N LEU A 36 -5.64 -5.95 18.87
CA LEU A 36 -6.51 -5.05 19.63
C LEU A 36 -7.97 -5.20 19.24
N ALA A 37 -8.26 -5.68 18.05
CA ALA A 37 -9.59 -5.68 17.48
C ALA A 37 -9.87 -6.93 16.66
N CYS A 38 -11.14 -7.17 16.43
CA CYS A 38 -11.66 -8.13 15.46
C CYS A 38 -12.95 -7.57 14.85
N ILE A 39 -13.14 -7.77 13.56
CA ILE A 39 -14.42 -7.54 12.90
C ILE A 39 -15.14 -8.89 12.85
N PRO A 40 -16.17 -9.12 13.71
CA PRO A 40 -16.83 -10.42 13.78
C PRO A 40 -17.74 -10.62 12.58
N ASN A 41 -17.67 -11.80 11.98
CA ASN A 41 -18.65 -12.21 10.98
C ASN A 41 -19.96 -12.66 11.66
N LEU A 42 -21.06 -12.55 10.95
CA LEU A 42 -22.32 -13.11 11.41
C LEU A 42 -22.28 -14.63 11.26
N CYS A 43 -22.65 -15.36 12.31
CA CYS A 43 -22.64 -16.83 12.27
C CYS A 43 -23.74 -17.38 11.35
N ILE A 44 -23.54 -18.59 10.84
CA ILE A 44 -24.47 -19.27 9.92
C ILE A 44 -25.90 -19.39 10.47
N HIS A 45 -26.06 -19.42 11.79
CA HIS A 45 -27.39 -19.51 12.43
C HIS A 45 -28.24 -18.25 12.25
N PHE A 46 -27.61 -17.13 11.97
CA PHE A 46 -28.29 -15.85 11.69
C PHE A 46 -28.22 -15.43 10.21
N ASP A 47 -27.38 -16.11 9.41
CA ASP A 47 -27.22 -15.84 7.98
C ASP A 47 -27.11 -17.15 7.20
N HIS A 48 -28.23 -17.83 6.98
CA HIS A 48 -28.26 -19.11 6.26
C HIS A 48 -27.92 -19.00 4.77
N GLU A 49 -27.93 -17.77 4.22
CA GLU A 49 -27.66 -17.51 2.81
C GLU A 49 -26.21 -17.08 2.53
N VAL A 50 -25.36 -17.01 3.56
CA VAL A 50 -23.98 -16.50 3.47
C VAL A 50 -23.17 -17.14 2.32
N ASN A 51 -23.37 -18.44 2.07
CA ASN A 51 -22.67 -19.18 1.02
C ASN A 51 -23.24 -18.93 -0.40
N LYS A 52 -24.35 -18.24 -0.53
CA LYS A 52 -24.95 -17.86 -1.82
C LYS A 52 -24.47 -16.49 -2.31
N GLY A 53 -23.65 -15.83 -1.56
CA GLY A 53 -23.12 -14.50 -1.83
C GLY A 53 -23.71 -13.45 -0.89
N LYS A 54 -22.84 -12.66 -0.27
CA LYS A 54 -23.23 -11.57 0.65
C LYS A 54 -22.77 -10.23 0.08
N ASN A 55 -23.69 -9.28 0.05
CA ASN A 55 -23.38 -7.90 -0.24
C ASN A 55 -23.08 -7.17 1.07
N TYR A 56 -21.82 -6.89 1.33
CA TYR A 56 -21.38 -6.24 2.56
C TYR A 56 -21.66 -4.73 2.54
N ASN A 57 -22.22 -4.23 3.64
CA ASN A 57 -22.30 -2.80 3.90
C ASN A 57 -21.14 -2.41 4.85
N PRO A 58 -20.14 -1.63 4.38
CA PRO A 58 -18.96 -1.28 5.20
C PRO A 58 -19.30 -0.59 6.52
N GLN A 59 -20.37 0.21 6.57
CA GLN A 59 -20.77 0.92 7.78
C GLN A 59 -21.43 0.03 8.83
N VAL A 60 -21.96 -1.11 8.43
CA VAL A 60 -22.67 -2.04 9.31
C VAL A 60 -21.84 -3.29 9.58
N ASP A 61 -21.34 -3.92 8.51
CA ASP A 61 -20.69 -5.23 8.61
C ASP A 61 -19.20 -5.16 9.01
N LEU A 62 -18.56 -3.99 8.89
CA LEU A 62 -17.12 -3.83 9.18
C LEU A 62 -16.84 -3.07 10.49
N GLN A 63 -17.77 -3.06 11.44
CA GLN A 63 -17.55 -2.44 12.74
C GLN A 63 -16.69 -3.35 13.63
N PRO A 64 -15.49 -2.88 14.07
CA PRO A 64 -14.61 -3.69 14.89
C PRO A 64 -15.02 -3.69 16.35
N ILE A 65 -14.79 -4.80 17.02
CA ILE A 65 -14.84 -4.92 18.48
C ILE A 65 -13.42 -4.71 19.01
N PHE A 66 -13.22 -3.75 19.93
CA PHE A 66 -11.96 -3.39 20.56
C PHE A 66 -11.80 -3.90 22.00
N GLY A 67 -12.62 -4.82 22.45
CA GLY A 67 -12.57 -5.39 23.80
C GLY A 67 -13.76 -5.03 24.65
N ALA A 68 -13.67 -5.34 25.95
CA ALA A 68 -14.72 -5.09 26.92
C ALA A 68 -14.70 -3.64 27.45
N ALA A 69 -15.75 -3.26 28.18
CA ALA A 69 -15.83 -1.96 28.83
C ALA A 69 -14.67 -1.74 29.83
N GLY A 70 -14.20 -0.50 29.92
CA GLY A 70 -13.19 -0.07 30.90
C GLY A 70 -11.86 0.40 30.32
N THR A 71 -11.45 -0.07 29.15
CA THR A 71 -10.24 0.43 28.47
C THR A 71 -10.64 1.05 27.13
N THR A 72 -10.11 2.21 26.83
CA THR A 72 -10.37 2.92 25.58
C THR A 72 -9.18 2.78 24.63
N LEU A 73 -9.42 2.83 23.32
CA LEU A 73 -8.36 2.86 22.32
C LEU A 73 -7.37 4.01 22.59
N ARG A 74 -7.86 5.18 23.02
CA ARG A 74 -7.04 6.33 23.39
C ARG A 74 -6.03 6.00 24.50
N GLN A 75 -6.41 5.22 25.50
CA GLN A 75 -5.48 4.79 26.56
C GLN A 75 -4.38 3.87 26.03
N VAL A 76 -4.73 2.93 25.15
CA VAL A 76 -3.75 2.04 24.50
C VAL A 76 -2.76 2.85 23.64
N LEU A 77 -3.25 3.83 22.89
CA LEU A 77 -2.39 4.68 22.07
C LEU A 77 -1.49 5.59 22.91
N ALA A 78 -1.98 6.06 24.05
CA ALA A 78 -1.22 6.85 24.99
C ALA A 78 -0.06 6.06 25.62
N GLU A 79 -0.35 4.82 26.01
CA GLU A 79 0.66 3.88 26.52
C GLU A 79 1.74 3.58 25.47
N GLU A 80 1.32 3.27 24.23
CA GLU A 80 2.22 3.00 23.10
C GLU A 80 3.12 4.18 22.78
N ALA A 81 2.59 5.39 22.82
CA ALA A 81 3.31 6.62 22.50
C ALA A 81 4.10 7.19 23.70
N GLY A 82 3.94 6.66 24.90
CA GLY A 82 4.55 7.19 26.12
C GLY A 82 4.05 8.59 26.49
N VAL A 83 2.76 8.87 26.26
CA VAL A 83 2.14 10.17 26.53
C VAL A 83 0.90 10.02 27.42
N ARG A 84 0.36 11.10 27.92
CA ARG A 84 -0.92 11.07 28.65
C ARG A 84 -2.09 11.02 27.66
N ALA A 85 -3.14 10.28 27.98
CA ALA A 85 -4.30 10.14 27.12
C ALA A 85 -5.02 11.48 26.87
N GLU A 86 -5.04 12.37 27.86
CA GLU A 86 -5.63 13.71 27.75
C GLU A 86 -4.85 14.64 26.79
N ASP A 87 -3.56 14.38 26.54
CA ASP A 87 -2.75 15.18 25.62
C ASP A 87 -2.93 14.76 24.16
N ILE A 88 -3.55 13.62 23.87
CA ILE A 88 -3.90 13.24 22.50
C ILE A 88 -5.05 14.12 22.03
N LEU A 89 -4.82 14.96 21.03
CA LEU A 89 -5.80 15.88 20.47
C LEU A 89 -6.66 15.23 19.40
N ASP A 90 -6.02 14.47 18.51
CA ASP A 90 -6.68 13.82 17.39
C ASP A 90 -5.86 12.61 16.90
N SER A 91 -6.42 11.81 16.00
CA SER A 91 -5.76 10.63 15.44
C SER A 91 -6.23 10.37 14.00
N ASP A 92 -5.31 9.85 13.20
CA ASP A 92 -5.55 9.36 11.85
C ASP A 92 -5.04 7.91 11.81
N LEU A 93 -5.94 6.96 11.99
CA LEU A 93 -5.66 5.56 12.23
C LEU A 93 -6.36 4.68 11.23
N MET A 94 -5.69 3.62 10.84
CA MET A 94 -6.22 2.55 9.99
C MET A 94 -6.12 1.21 10.72
N LEU A 95 -7.06 0.33 10.48
CA LEU A 95 -6.94 -1.07 10.89
C LEU A 95 -5.84 -1.73 10.06
N CYS A 96 -5.06 -2.59 10.71
CA CYS A 96 -4.07 -3.44 10.05
C CYS A 96 -4.17 -4.87 10.58
N THR A 97 -3.80 -5.84 9.75
CA THR A 97 -3.76 -7.25 10.14
C THR A 97 -2.52 -7.53 11.00
N CYS A 98 -2.67 -8.37 12.03
CA CYS A 98 -1.55 -8.83 12.86
C CYS A 98 -0.84 -10.06 12.27
N GLU A 99 -1.33 -10.59 11.16
CA GLU A 99 -0.76 -11.76 10.53
C GLU A 99 0.61 -11.46 9.93
N GLN A 100 1.57 -12.31 10.24
CA GLN A 100 2.92 -12.25 9.69
C GLN A 100 2.98 -12.99 8.36
N ALA A 101 3.95 -12.63 7.52
CA ALA A 101 4.26 -13.39 6.31
C ALA A 101 4.66 -14.83 6.65
N VAL A 102 4.14 -15.78 5.89
CA VAL A 102 4.40 -17.21 6.10
C VAL A 102 4.86 -17.87 4.80
N ARG A 103 5.69 -18.90 4.92
CA ARG A 103 6.04 -19.78 3.81
C ARG A 103 4.94 -20.82 3.61
N VAL A 104 4.56 -21.06 2.36
CA VAL A 104 3.52 -22.01 1.97
C VAL A 104 4.02 -22.92 0.83
N GLY A 105 3.35 -24.05 0.65
CA GLY A 105 3.73 -25.09 -0.31
C GLY A 105 4.37 -26.29 0.37
N LEU A 106 4.43 -27.42 -0.31
CA LEU A 106 4.95 -28.69 0.24
C LEU A 106 6.43 -28.60 0.65
N LYS A 107 7.17 -27.70 0.02
CA LYS A 107 8.60 -27.43 0.30
C LYS A 107 8.83 -25.99 0.82
N GLY A 108 7.75 -25.25 1.12
CA GLY A 108 7.83 -23.84 1.48
C GLY A 108 8.35 -22.95 0.35
N GLU A 109 8.04 -23.31 -0.90
CA GLU A 109 8.52 -22.65 -2.11
C GLU A 109 7.89 -21.30 -2.37
N TYR A 110 6.74 -21.01 -1.75
CA TYR A 110 6.04 -19.74 -1.85
C TYR A 110 6.03 -19.00 -0.52
N PHE A 111 5.73 -17.73 -0.55
CA PHE A 111 5.36 -16.96 0.64
C PHE A 111 3.97 -16.37 0.46
N MET A 112 3.28 -16.17 1.56
CA MET A 112 1.97 -15.54 1.61
C MET A 112 2.01 -14.41 2.63
N SER A 113 1.55 -13.23 2.22
CA SER A 113 1.47 -12.04 3.07
C SER A 113 0.36 -11.13 2.56
N GLY A 114 -0.09 -10.23 3.40
CA GLY A 114 -0.85 -9.07 2.93
C GLY A 114 0.07 -8.06 2.24
N ARG A 115 -0.50 -7.22 1.39
CA ARG A 115 0.19 -6.06 0.77
C ARG A 115 1.42 -6.42 -0.09
N ILE A 116 1.45 -7.63 -0.68
CA ILE A 116 2.46 -7.99 -1.67
C ILE A 116 2.36 -7.02 -2.85
N ASP A 117 1.15 -6.77 -3.28
CA ASP A 117 0.82 -5.71 -4.21
C ASP A 117 0.68 -4.38 -3.43
N ASP A 118 1.56 -3.37 -3.65
CA ASP A 118 2.72 -3.43 -4.57
C ASP A 118 4.07 -3.33 -3.82
N LEU A 119 4.11 -3.77 -2.54
CA LEU A 119 5.35 -3.69 -1.74
C LEU A 119 6.47 -4.60 -2.26
N GLU A 120 6.15 -5.68 -2.97
CA GLU A 120 7.16 -6.55 -3.58
C GLU A 120 7.91 -5.81 -4.68
N CYS A 121 7.18 -5.17 -5.61
CA CYS A 121 7.81 -4.38 -6.67
C CYS A 121 8.52 -3.15 -6.11
N ALA A 122 7.93 -2.46 -5.12
CA ALA A 122 8.58 -1.34 -4.46
C ALA A 122 9.92 -1.74 -3.82
N TYR A 123 9.96 -2.86 -3.09
CA TYR A 123 11.18 -3.37 -2.46
C TYR A 123 12.22 -3.85 -3.47
N THR A 124 11.82 -4.66 -4.44
CA THR A 124 12.75 -5.26 -5.40
C THR A 124 13.35 -4.23 -6.34
N THR A 125 12.58 -3.24 -6.77
CA THR A 125 13.08 -2.13 -7.59
C THR A 125 13.97 -1.19 -6.80
N LEU A 126 13.67 -0.91 -5.52
CA LEU A 126 14.58 -0.17 -4.63
C LEU A 126 15.91 -0.90 -4.48
N TRP A 127 15.85 -2.20 -4.24
CA TRP A 127 17.07 -3.01 -4.11
C TRP A 127 17.89 -2.99 -5.40
N GLY A 128 17.25 -3.18 -6.55
CA GLY A 128 17.89 -3.07 -7.86
C GLY A 128 18.52 -1.70 -8.10
N PHE A 129 17.81 -0.62 -7.76
CA PHE A 129 18.32 0.75 -7.82
C PHE A 129 19.58 0.96 -6.97
N LEU A 130 19.59 0.44 -5.74
CA LEU A 130 20.74 0.57 -4.84
C LEU A 130 21.96 -0.26 -5.28
N GLN A 131 21.74 -1.41 -5.91
CA GLN A 131 22.80 -2.27 -6.42
C GLN A 131 23.31 -1.85 -7.79
N GLY A 132 22.44 -1.26 -8.61
CA GLY A 132 22.72 -0.93 -10.01
C GLY A 132 23.37 0.43 -10.23
N ARG A 133 23.92 1.08 -9.20
CA ARG A 133 24.59 2.38 -9.33
C ARG A 133 25.76 2.26 -10.31
N GLY A 134 25.56 2.73 -11.53
CA GLY A 134 26.62 2.90 -12.53
C GLY A 134 27.44 4.15 -12.24
N GLU A 135 28.75 4.10 -12.53
CA GLU A 135 29.66 5.24 -12.46
C GLU A 135 29.67 6.03 -13.79
N GLU A 136 28.62 5.95 -14.59
CA GLU A 136 28.54 6.66 -15.87
C GLU A 136 28.34 8.16 -15.63
N GLU A 137 29.34 8.95 -16.04
CA GLU A 137 29.25 10.41 -16.01
C GLU A 137 28.06 10.92 -16.85
N GLY A 138 27.27 11.84 -16.27
CA GLY A 138 26.16 12.49 -16.97
C GLY A 138 24.85 11.69 -16.92
N ARG A 139 24.80 10.56 -16.19
CA ARG A 139 23.58 9.81 -15.93
C ARG A 139 23.07 10.07 -14.52
N GLY A 140 21.76 10.26 -14.38
CA GLY A 140 21.08 10.31 -13.10
C GLY A 140 20.02 9.23 -13.01
N ASP A 141 20.14 8.35 -12.02
CA ASP A 141 19.12 7.35 -11.74
C ASP A 141 18.16 7.89 -10.67
N VAL A 142 16.86 7.73 -10.90
CA VAL A 142 15.80 8.17 -10.00
C VAL A 142 14.89 6.99 -9.68
N TRP A 143 14.68 6.74 -8.41
CA TRP A 143 13.67 5.79 -7.94
C TRP A 143 12.60 6.55 -7.17
N VAL A 144 11.34 6.29 -7.47
CA VAL A 144 10.20 6.93 -6.83
C VAL A 144 9.18 5.86 -6.43
N MET A 145 8.68 5.96 -5.21
CA MET A 145 7.54 5.19 -4.71
C MET A 145 6.42 6.17 -4.37
N PHE A 146 5.25 5.94 -4.94
CA PHE A 146 4.05 6.73 -4.66
C PHE A 146 3.20 6.04 -3.62
N ASP A 147 2.64 6.80 -2.67
CA ASP A 147 1.81 6.26 -1.59
C ASP A 147 0.44 5.78 -2.08
N ASN A 148 -0.15 6.51 -3.02
CA ASN A 148 -1.51 6.26 -3.51
C ASN A 148 -1.49 5.72 -4.95
N GLU A 149 -1.66 4.41 -5.10
CA GLU A 149 -1.96 3.76 -6.37
C GLU A 149 -3.44 3.37 -6.41
N GLU A 150 -3.89 2.48 -5.54
CA GLU A 150 -5.27 1.97 -5.47
C GLU A 150 -6.31 3.03 -5.07
N VAL A 151 -5.92 3.98 -4.22
CA VAL A 151 -6.77 5.13 -3.86
C VAL A 151 -6.96 6.06 -5.06
N GLY A 152 -5.97 6.10 -5.95
CA GLY A 152 -5.99 6.81 -7.22
C GLY A 152 -4.72 7.60 -7.50
N SER A 153 -4.14 7.33 -8.66
CA SER A 153 -2.95 8.03 -9.15
C SER A 153 -3.14 9.54 -9.32
N SER A 154 -4.38 10.01 -9.52
CA SER A 154 -4.72 11.43 -9.63
C SER A 154 -4.79 12.16 -8.28
N SER A 155 -4.64 11.45 -7.16
CA SER A 155 -4.52 12.08 -5.85
C SER A 155 -3.19 12.82 -5.71
N ARG A 156 -3.09 13.70 -4.69
CA ARG A 156 -1.85 14.43 -4.42
C ARG A 156 -0.63 13.52 -4.18
N GLN A 157 -0.84 12.35 -3.60
CA GLN A 157 0.20 11.37 -3.26
C GLN A 157 0.39 10.30 -4.35
N GLY A 158 -0.39 10.37 -5.42
CA GLY A 158 -0.32 9.43 -6.54
C GLY A 158 0.67 9.85 -7.63
N ALA A 159 0.88 8.97 -8.61
CA ALA A 159 1.85 9.17 -9.68
C ALA A 159 1.54 10.35 -10.63
N GLN A 160 0.29 10.81 -10.69
CA GLN A 160 -0.12 12.00 -11.45
C GLN A 160 -0.02 13.30 -10.64
N GLY A 161 0.39 13.21 -9.37
CA GLY A 161 0.69 14.38 -8.55
C GLY A 161 1.97 15.09 -8.99
N THR A 162 2.26 16.23 -8.38
CA THR A 162 3.42 17.07 -8.77
C THR A 162 4.73 16.67 -8.09
N LEU A 163 4.71 15.72 -7.13
CA LEU A 163 5.86 15.38 -6.28
C LEU A 163 7.15 15.15 -7.08
N MET A 164 7.09 14.26 -8.06
CA MET A 164 8.28 13.90 -8.86
C MET A 164 8.78 15.10 -9.66
N ALA A 165 7.87 15.79 -10.33
CA ALA A 165 8.22 16.96 -11.15
C ALA A 165 8.82 18.10 -10.30
N ASP A 166 8.22 18.38 -9.13
CA ASP A 166 8.70 19.43 -8.21
C ASP A 166 10.08 19.09 -7.63
N VAL A 167 10.31 17.83 -7.27
CA VAL A 167 11.63 17.39 -6.76
C VAL A 167 12.69 17.48 -7.85
N LEU A 168 12.41 16.98 -9.05
CA LEU A 168 13.35 17.06 -10.19
C LEU A 168 13.68 18.51 -10.56
N ALA A 169 12.68 19.37 -10.66
CA ALA A 169 12.88 20.78 -10.96
C ALA A 169 13.78 21.48 -9.92
N ARG A 170 13.61 21.17 -8.63
CA ARG A 170 14.46 21.73 -7.56
C ARG A 170 15.89 21.19 -7.60
N ILE A 171 16.08 19.92 -7.97
CA ILE A 171 17.41 19.34 -8.18
C ILE A 171 18.09 20.00 -9.37
N GLU A 172 17.40 20.12 -10.50
CA GLU A 172 17.89 20.77 -11.73
C GLU A 172 18.30 22.23 -11.47
N GLU A 173 17.47 23.00 -10.79
CA GLU A 173 17.78 24.38 -10.38
C GLU A 173 19.08 24.45 -9.55
N LYS A 174 19.21 23.54 -8.57
CA LYS A 174 20.40 23.51 -7.70
C LYS A 174 21.68 23.13 -8.45
N LEU A 175 21.56 22.30 -9.47
CA LEU A 175 22.65 21.87 -10.34
C LEU A 175 22.94 22.84 -11.48
N GLY A 176 22.16 23.90 -11.66
CA GLY A 176 22.28 24.85 -12.76
C GLY A 176 21.87 24.28 -14.11
N VAL A 177 21.02 23.25 -14.15
CA VAL A 177 20.52 22.64 -15.39
C VAL A 177 19.57 23.60 -16.09
N THR A 178 19.80 23.90 -17.35
CA THR A 178 18.90 24.73 -18.15
C THR A 178 17.65 23.97 -18.58
N ARG A 179 16.57 24.69 -18.91
CA ARG A 179 15.35 24.08 -19.41
C ARG A 179 15.57 23.21 -20.65
N GLU A 180 16.46 23.61 -21.53
CA GLU A 180 16.82 22.84 -22.74
C GLU A 180 17.49 21.51 -22.36
N GLN A 181 18.44 21.55 -21.41
CA GLN A 181 19.11 20.36 -20.92
C GLN A 181 18.13 19.41 -20.21
N SER A 182 17.20 19.94 -19.42
CA SER A 182 16.14 19.17 -18.77
C SER A 182 15.24 18.44 -19.78
N ILE A 183 14.77 19.13 -20.82
CA ILE A 183 13.97 18.53 -21.89
C ILE A 183 14.73 17.40 -22.59
N ARG A 184 16.01 17.63 -22.90
CA ARG A 184 16.86 16.62 -23.52
C ARG A 184 17.08 15.41 -22.62
N ALA A 185 17.33 15.63 -21.34
CA ALA A 185 17.49 14.56 -20.35
C ALA A 185 16.21 13.70 -20.26
N CYS A 186 15.04 14.33 -20.13
CA CYS A 186 13.76 13.62 -20.11
C CYS A 186 13.51 12.81 -21.40
N THR A 187 13.82 13.38 -22.56
CA THR A 187 13.63 12.72 -23.87
C THR A 187 14.53 11.49 -24.01
N ASN A 188 15.73 11.52 -23.44
CA ASN A 188 16.69 10.43 -23.49
C ASN A 188 16.57 9.45 -22.30
N SER A 189 15.63 9.69 -21.38
CA SER A 189 15.41 8.83 -20.22
C SER A 189 14.56 7.61 -20.55
N LEU A 190 14.78 6.52 -19.82
CA LEU A 190 13.92 5.36 -19.79
C LEU A 190 13.13 5.36 -18.48
N LEU A 191 11.82 5.20 -18.57
CA LEU A 191 10.92 4.99 -17.42
C LEU A 191 10.56 3.51 -17.32
N LEU A 192 10.86 2.92 -16.17
CA LEU A 192 10.34 1.60 -15.79
C LEU A 192 9.23 1.78 -14.78
N SER A 193 8.03 1.32 -15.11
CA SER A 193 6.91 1.24 -14.18
C SER A 193 6.82 -0.20 -13.68
N ALA A 194 6.83 -0.40 -12.38
CA ALA A 194 6.75 -1.71 -11.76
C ALA A 194 5.47 -1.82 -10.94
N ASP A 195 4.78 -2.94 -11.10
CA ASP A 195 3.52 -3.26 -10.47
C ASP A 195 3.32 -4.79 -10.52
N ASN A 196 2.71 -5.38 -9.50
CA ASN A 196 2.51 -6.82 -9.44
C ASN A 196 1.59 -7.33 -10.55
N GLY A 197 1.92 -8.49 -11.08
CA GLY A 197 1.10 -9.21 -12.04
C GLY A 197 0.41 -10.42 -11.42
N HIS A 198 -0.78 -10.75 -11.93
CA HIS A 198 -1.50 -11.93 -11.49
C HIS A 198 -1.03 -13.17 -12.23
N ALA A 199 -0.76 -14.26 -11.50
CA ALA A 199 -0.65 -15.58 -12.12
C ALA A 199 -2.05 -16.10 -12.53
N THR A 200 -2.08 -17.05 -13.46
CA THR A 200 -3.31 -17.73 -13.82
C THR A 200 -3.94 -18.40 -12.60
N HIS A 201 -5.18 -18.04 -12.31
CA HIS A 201 -5.88 -18.57 -11.14
C HIS A 201 -6.28 -20.02 -11.37
N PRO A 202 -5.90 -20.98 -10.50
CA PRO A 202 -6.12 -22.41 -10.75
C PRO A 202 -7.59 -22.80 -10.88
N ASN A 203 -8.48 -22.09 -10.17
CA ASN A 203 -9.93 -22.34 -10.20
C ASN A 203 -10.69 -21.46 -11.21
N HIS A 204 -10.00 -20.50 -11.83
CA HIS A 204 -10.58 -19.54 -12.78
C HIS A 204 -9.61 -19.25 -13.93
N PRO A 205 -9.15 -20.28 -14.67
CA PRO A 205 -8.19 -20.08 -15.77
C PRO A 205 -8.76 -19.23 -16.90
N GLU A 206 -10.08 -19.18 -17.04
CA GLU A 206 -10.80 -18.37 -18.02
C GLU A 206 -10.63 -16.85 -17.82
N LYS A 207 -10.09 -16.42 -16.69
CA LYS A 207 -9.77 -15.00 -16.39
C LYS A 207 -8.41 -14.57 -16.92
N SER A 208 -7.62 -15.49 -17.42
CA SER A 208 -6.27 -15.24 -17.95
C SER A 208 -6.24 -15.42 -19.46
N ASP A 209 -5.25 -14.78 -20.12
CA ASP A 209 -4.99 -15.02 -21.54
C ASP A 209 -4.52 -16.47 -21.75
N PRO A 210 -5.28 -17.29 -22.51
CA PRO A 210 -4.90 -18.69 -22.75
C PRO A 210 -3.66 -18.84 -23.61
N ALA A 211 -3.31 -17.82 -24.42
CA ALA A 211 -2.12 -17.84 -25.26
C ALA A 211 -0.83 -17.51 -24.50
N HIS A 212 -0.94 -16.74 -23.43
CA HIS A 212 0.20 -16.28 -22.63
C HIS A 212 -0.06 -16.49 -21.13
N PRO A 213 -0.18 -17.74 -20.66
CA PRO A 213 -0.46 -18.04 -19.26
C PRO A 213 0.72 -17.63 -18.38
N VAL A 214 0.43 -16.90 -17.32
CA VAL A 214 1.41 -16.50 -16.30
C VAL A 214 1.37 -17.52 -15.17
N THR A 215 2.54 -18.02 -14.75
CA THR A 215 2.66 -19.01 -13.67
C THR A 215 3.43 -18.43 -12.49
N LEU A 216 3.03 -18.82 -11.27
CA LEU A 216 3.81 -18.49 -10.08
C LEU A 216 5.24 -19.03 -10.19
N GLY A 217 6.22 -18.19 -9.86
CA GLY A 217 7.64 -18.56 -10.00
C GLY A 217 8.15 -18.60 -11.44
N GLY A 218 7.35 -18.17 -12.42
CA GLY A 218 7.73 -18.16 -13.84
C GLY A 218 8.72 -17.07 -14.25
N GLY A 219 8.99 -16.12 -13.38
CA GLY A 219 9.89 -14.99 -13.64
C GLY A 219 9.19 -13.64 -13.72
N VAL A 220 9.89 -12.64 -14.23
CA VAL A 220 9.36 -11.27 -14.37
C VAL A 220 8.32 -11.21 -15.48
N LEU A 221 7.16 -10.65 -15.17
CA LEU A 221 6.10 -10.41 -16.13
C LEU A 221 6.31 -9.05 -16.82
N LEU A 222 6.41 -9.05 -18.16
CA LEU A 222 6.35 -7.84 -18.96
C LEU A 222 4.91 -7.60 -19.41
N LYS A 223 4.28 -6.57 -18.82
CA LYS A 223 2.94 -6.15 -19.21
C LYS A 223 3.02 -5.21 -20.42
N SER A 224 2.23 -5.47 -21.46
CA SER A 224 1.99 -4.53 -22.56
C SER A 224 0.51 -4.16 -22.55
N THR A 225 0.20 -2.94 -22.16
CA THR A 225 -1.18 -2.44 -22.20
C THR A 225 -1.29 -1.43 -23.33
N PRO A 226 -2.22 -1.63 -24.29
CA PRO A 226 -2.49 -0.59 -25.28
C PRO A 226 -2.90 0.69 -24.56
N ALA A 227 -2.32 1.81 -24.98
CA ALA A 227 -2.67 3.13 -24.43
C ALA A 227 -4.20 3.31 -24.44
N ARG A 228 -4.78 3.52 -23.27
CA ARG A 228 -6.22 3.90 -23.22
C ARG A 228 -6.34 5.27 -23.90
N PRO A 229 -7.29 5.43 -24.84
CA PRO A 229 -7.56 6.76 -25.38
C PRO A 229 -7.90 7.69 -24.22
N THR A 230 -7.17 8.78 -24.10
CA THR A 230 -7.50 9.84 -23.14
C THR A 230 -8.93 10.29 -23.44
N PRO A 231 -9.87 10.28 -22.47
CA PRO A 231 -11.19 10.83 -22.73
C PRO A 231 -11.03 12.30 -23.15
N PRO A 232 -11.80 12.79 -24.11
CA PRO A 232 -11.76 14.19 -24.49
C PRO A 232 -12.01 15.04 -23.25
N ALA A 233 -11.20 16.09 -23.07
CA ALA A 233 -11.39 17.06 -22.02
C ALA A 233 -12.82 17.62 -22.11
N ALA A 234 -13.59 17.52 -21.02
CA ALA A 234 -14.94 18.05 -20.90
C ALA A 234 -14.90 19.57 -20.76
#